data_7888cf27dd2f8e24f0c4980a38a6380c
#
_entry.id   7888cf27dd2f8e24f0c4980a38a6380c
#
_cell.length_a   1.000
_cell.length_b   1.000
_cell.length_c   1.000
_cell.angle_alpha   90.00
_cell.angle_beta   90.00
_cell.angle_gamma   90.00
#
_symmetry.space_group_name_H-M   'P 1'
#
loop_
_entity.id
_entity.type
_entity.pdbx_description
1 polymer ?
#
loop_
_entity_poly.entity_id
_entity_poly.type
_entity_poly.pdbx_seq_one_letter_code
_entity_poly.pdbx_strand_id
1 'polypeptide(L)'
;MKDIILKAENISKQYRLGQVGTGTLSHDLNRWWHKIRGKENPYLKIGEVNDRSTKGTSDYVWALQDINFEVERGEVLGIIGKNGAGKSTLLKILSKVTAPTTGSIKSRGRIASLLEVGTGFNGEMTGRENIFLNGAILGMTKKEIASKLDEIIEFSGCERYIDTPVKRYSSGMTVRLAFAVAAFLEPEILVIDEVLAVGDAEFQKKAIGKMQDISKGEGRTVLFVSHNMAAVKSLCTKLIVLKNGAVFFEGDVDEGIAVYLNAENDNFDDNAIYEFIKNQKDDSFILKNVFLCQDFSSENNFYTNKEIIINIEYEILKDILGLRIGFDLIDLTSGVVIFRSFHDDLESDIKYANKGKFSIRTSISENFLKNGSFGIKLAIGIHNTRWIVYDDNLVLKFNMTNVGGLNSAFTDSRPGFIMPQLNWQYVDN
;
A
#
# COMPACT_ATOMS: atom_id res chain seq x y z
N MET A 1 -34.72 5.75 -1.08
CA MET A 1 -34.06 5.18 -2.28
C MET A 1 -32.60 5.53 -2.14
N LYS A 2 -31.69 4.58 -2.39
CA LYS A 2 -30.25 4.86 -2.45
C LYS A 2 -29.95 5.79 -3.62
N ASP A 3 -29.26 6.91 -3.38
CA ASP A 3 -28.84 7.82 -4.45
C ASP A 3 -27.49 7.35 -5.00
N ILE A 4 -27.55 6.35 -5.92
CA ILE A 4 -26.35 5.77 -6.53
C ILE A 4 -25.80 6.76 -7.56
N ILE A 5 -24.58 7.22 -7.33
CA ILE A 5 -23.86 8.14 -8.21
C ILE A 5 -22.91 7.42 -9.20
N LEU A 6 -22.38 6.26 -8.79
CA LEU A 6 -21.52 5.43 -9.62
C LEU A 6 -21.90 3.96 -9.47
N LYS A 7 -21.97 3.26 -10.59
CA LYS A 7 -22.24 1.81 -10.64
C LYS A 7 -21.29 1.14 -11.63
N ALA A 8 -20.55 0.16 -11.16
CA ALA A 8 -19.73 -0.74 -11.94
C ALA A 8 -20.48 -2.07 -12.13
N GLU A 9 -20.65 -2.52 -13.38
CA GLU A 9 -21.39 -3.74 -13.73
C GLU A 9 -20.51 -4.66 -14.56
N ASN A 10 -20.15 -5.82 -14.02
CA ASN A 10 -19.40 -6.91 -14.67
C ASN A 10 -18.10 -6.44 -15.35
N ILE A 11 -17.35 -5.52 -14.69
CA ILE A 11 -16.14 -4.95 -15.24
C ILE A 11 -15.03 -5.99 -15.25
N SER A 12 -14.54 -6.30 -16.46
CA SER A 12 -13.34 -7.11 -16.61
C SER A 12 -12.34 -6.44 -17.55
N LYS A 13 -11.05 -6.63 -17.28
CA LYS A 13 -9.96 -6.11 -18.10
C LYS A 13 -8.89 -7.16 -18.35
N GLN A 14 -8.69 -7.48 -19.60
CA GLN A 14 -7.66 -8.39 -20.07
C GLN A 14 -6.54 -7.62 -20.78
N TYR A 15 -5.31 -7.99 -20.51
CA TYR A 15 -4.12 -7.52 -21.24
C TYR A 15 -3.45 -8.69 -21.94
N ARG A 16 -2.84 -8.40 -23.09
CA ARG A 16 -1.97 -9.36 -23.78
C ARG A 16 -0.52 -9.11 -23.35
N LEU A 17 0.17 -10.16 -22.98
CA LEU A 17 1.61 -10.14 -22.69
C LEU A 17 2.41 -10.23 -24.01
N GLY A 18 3.61 -9.68 -24.03
CA GLY A 18 4.49 -9.70 -25.21
C GLY A 18 4.45 -8.40 -26.03
N GLN A 19 5.12 -8.41 -27.19
CA GLN A 19 5.20 -7.22 -28.06
C GLN A 19 3.82 -6.74 -28.46
N VAL A 20 3.60 -5.43 -28.39
CA VAL A 20 2.45 -4.76 -28.98
C VAL A 20 2.58 -4.91 -30.50
N GLY A 21 2.18 -6.06 -31.02
CA GLY A 21 2.00 -6.26 -32.44
C GLY A 21 0.82 -5.42 -32.89
N THR A 22 1.01 -4.60 -33.90
CA THR A 22 -0.07 -3.98 -34.66
C THR A 22 -1.11 -5.06 -34.94
N GLY A 23 -2.32 -4.89 -34.35
CA GLY A 23 -3.45 -5.78 -34.66
C GLY A 23 -3.59 -5.85 -36.14
N THR A 24 -3.42 -7.01 -36.74
CA THR A 24 -3.63 -7.18 -38.16
C THR A 24 -5.08 -6.79 -38.45
N LEU A 25 -5.34 -6.02 -39.50
CA LEU A 25 -6.67 -5.62 -39.95
C LEU A 25 -7.66 -6.82 -39.95
N SER A 26 -7.16 -8.04 -40.17
CA SER A 26 -7.92 -9.28 -40.08
C SER A 26 -8.48 -9.58 -38.68
N HIS A 27 -7.80 -9.20 -37.61
CA HIS A 27 -8.29 -9.40 -36.23
C HIS A 27 -9.41 -8.41 -35.88
N ASP A 28 -9.30 -7.16 -36.33
CA ASP A 28 -10.32 -6.15 -36.07
C ASP A 28 -11.59 -6.43 -36.95
N LEU A 29 -11.39 -6.91 -38.18
CA LEU A 29 -12.49 -7.33 -39.03
C LEU A 29 -13.23 -8.55 -38.45
N ASN A 30 -12.50 -9.51 -37.87
CA ASN A 30 -13.07 -10.69 -37.25
C ASN A 30 -13.82 -10.35 -35.95
N ARG A 31 -13.30 -9.43 -35.12
CA ARG A 31 -14.01 -8.87 -33.95
C ARG A 31 -15.33 -8.19 -34.38
N TRP A 32 -15.25 -7.33 -35.37
CA TRP A 32 -16.41 -6.61 -35.89
C TRP A 32 -17.46 -7.57 -36.43
N TRP A 33 -17.06 -8.63 -37.16
CA TRP A 33 -17.96 -9.63 -37.72
C TRP A 33 -18.66 -10.50 -36.68
N HIS A 34 -17.94 -10.88 -35.60
CA HIS A 34 -18.52 -11.57 -34.45
C HIS A 34 -19.50 -10.68 -33.68
N LYS A 35 -19.18 -9.39 -33.49
CA LYS A 35 -20.04 -8.42 -32.83
C LYS A 35 -21.36 -8.19 -33.57
N ILE A 36 -21.34 -8.11 -34.89
CA ILE A 36 -22.55 -7.98 -35.74
C ILE A 36 -23.44 -9.23 -35.64
N ARG A 37 -22.84 -10.41 -35.49
CA ARG A 37 -23.58 -11.68 -35.37
C ARG A 37 -24.06 -12.00 -33.96
N GLY A 38 -23.86 -11.09 -32.98
CA GLY A 38 -24.24 -11.32 -31.59
C GLY A 38 -23.46 -12.46 -30.92
N LYS A 39 -22.29 -12.86 -31.49
CA LYS A 39 -21.41 -13.89 -30.91
C LYS A 39 -20.37 -13.22 -30.04
N GLU A 40 -19.96 -13.96 -29.00
CA GLU A 40 -18.85 -13.53 -28.11
C GLU A 40 -17.55 -13.29 -28.91
N ASN A 41 -16.73 -12.37 -28.41
CA ASN A 41 -15.45 -12.06 -29.04
C ASN A 41 -14.55 -13.32 -29.04
N PRO A 42 -14.14 -13.84 -30.24
CA PRO A 42 -13.38 -15.09 -30.32
C PRO A 42 -11.98 -15.01 -29.69
N TYR A 43 -11.54 -13.80 -29.31
CA TYR A 43 -10.25 -13.55 -28.65
C TYR A 43 -10.36 -13.40 -27.13
N LEU A 44 -11.56 -13.50 -26.54
CA LEU A 44 -11.77 -13.69 -25.11
C LEU A 44 -11.40 -15.14 -24.75
N LYS A 45 -10.11 -15.49 -24.88
CA LYS A 45 -9.60 -16.76 -24.43
C LYS A 45 -9.53 -16.75 -22.89
N ILE A 46 -9.62 -17.94 -22.30
CA ILE A 46 -9.39 -18.16 -20.87
C ILE A 46 -7.95 -17.69 -20.60
N GLY A 47 -7.78 -16.51 -20.01
CA GLY A 47 -6.50 -15.95 -19.56
C GLY A 47 -6.22 -16.40 -18.15
N GLU A 48 -4.94 -16.43 -17.77
CA GLU A 48 -4.53 -16.68 -16.38
C GLU A 48 -4.79 -15.47 -15.50
N VAL A 49 -4.98 -15.73 -14.22
CA VAL A 49 -5.04 -14.69 -13.18
C VAL A 49 -3.67 -14.02 -13.09
N ASN A 50 -3.63 -12.71 -12.82
CA ASN A 50 -2.39 -11.95 -12.70
C ASN A 50 -1.64 -12.31 -11.40
N ASP A 51 -1.10 -13.53 -11.36
CA ASP A 51 -0.22 -13.99 -10.29
C ASP A 51 1.23 -13.84 -10.74
N ARG A 52 1.97 -12.93 -10.10
CA ARG A 52 3.38 -12.67 -10.43
C ARG A 52 4.33 -13.74 -9.89
N SER A 53 3.86 -14.61 -8.99
CA SER A 53 4.66 -15.68 -8.37
C SER A 53 4.80 -16.91 -9.25
N THR A 54 3.93 -17.06 -10.26
CA THR A 54 3.90 -18.20 -11.16
C THR A 54 4.34 -17.83 -12.57
N LYS A 55 5.13 -18.70 -13.22
CA LYS A 55 5.38 -18.62 -14.66
C LYS A 55 4.11 -19.02 -15.40
N GLY A 56 3.34 -18.00 -15.83
CA GLY A 56 2.17 -18.22 -16.66
C GLY A 56 2.55 -18.80 -18.03
N THR A 57 1.67 -19.61 -18.58
CA THR A 57 1.80 -20.21 -19.92
C THR A 57 0.92 -19.49 -20.95
N SER A 58 0.05 -18.57 -20.50
CA SER A 58 -0.88 -17.82 -21.34
C SER A 58 -0.32 -16.47 -21.78
N ASP A 59 -0.53 -16.14 -23.06
CA ASP A 59 -0.26 -14.78 -23.58
C ASP A 59 -1.25 -13.72 -23.06
N TYR A 60 -2.27 -14.10 -22.30
CA TYR A 60 -3.32 -13.22 -21.81
C TYR A 60 -3.43 -13.28 -20.29
N VAL A 61 -3.52 -12.09 -19.67
CA VAL A 61 -3.65 -11.93 -18.21
C VAL A 61 -4.89 -11.08 -17.93
N TRP A 62 -5.72 -11.57 -17.01
CA TRP A 62 -6.84 -10.82 -16.47
C TRP A 62 -6.37 -9.92 -15.33
N ALA A 63 -6.33 -8.63 -15.58
CA ALA A 63 -6.04 -7.65 -14.55
C ALA A 63 -7.24 -7.37 -13.65
N LEU A 64 -8.46 -7.53 -14.19
CA LEU A 64 -9.73 -7.45 -13.47
C LEU A 64 -10.70 -8.50 -14.03
N GLN A 65 -11.49 -9.09 -13.14
CA GLN A 65 -12.51 -10.08 -13.47
C GLN A 65 -13.80 -9.80 -12.70
N ASP A 66 -14.88 -9.59 -13.45
CA ASP A 66 -16.26 -9.47 -12.94
C ASP A 66 -16.43 -8.55 -11.73
N ILE A 67 -15.83 -7.36 -11.78
CA ILE A 67 -15.93 -6.36 -10.72
C ILE A 67 -17.32 -5.72 -10.75
N ASN A 68 -18.01 -5.83 -9.63
CA ASN A 68 -19.34 -5.26 -9.42
C ASN A 68 -19.34 -4.49 -8.11
N PHE A 69 -19.78 -3.22 -8.10
CA PHE A 69 -20.01 -2.42 -6.91
C PHE A 69 -20.83 -1.17 -7.22
N GLU A 70 -21.39 -0.58 -6.18
CA GLU A 70 -22.17 0.65 -6.23
C GLU A 70 -21.65 1.64 -5.19
N VAL A 71 -21.66 2.93 -5.55
CA VAL A 71 -21.25 4.04 -4.70
C VAL A 71 -22.39 5.03 -4.56
N GLU A 72 -22.75 5.35 -3.33
CA GLU A 72 -23.78 6.33 -3.01
C GLU A 72 -23.20 7.75 -3.03
N ARG A 73 -24.05 8.75 -3.26
CA ARG A 73 -23.63 10.15 -3.23
C ARG A 73 -23.11 10.52 -1.82
N GLY A 74 -21.94 11.15 -1.78
CA GLY A 74 -21.29 11.56 -0.53
C GLY A 74 -20.53 10.44 0.18
N GLU A 75 -20.49 9.24 -0.40
CA GLU A 75 -19.73 8.11 0.14
C GLU A 75 -18.23 8.26 -0.16
N VAL A 76 -17.39 7.87 0.79
CA VAL A 76 -15.94 7.74 0.59
C VAL A 76 -15.60 6.26 0.53
N LEU A 77 -15.43 5.74 -0.69
CA LEU A 77 -15.11 4.34 -0.94
C LEU A 77 -13.61 4.13 -0.99
N GLY A 78 -13.08 3.37 -0.02
CA GLY A 78 -11.70 2.89 -0.03
C GLY A 78 -11.55 1.67 -0.96
N ILE A 79 -10.43 1.59 -1.70
CA ILE A 79 -10.08 0.42 -2.50
C ILE A 79 -8.66 0.02 -2.14
N ILE A 80 -8.52 -1.14 -1.50
CA ILE A 80 -7.23 -1.69 -1.08
C ILE A 80 -6.95 -3.04 -1.73
N GLY A 81 -5.71 -3.52 -1.65
CA GLY A 81 -5.29 -4.80 -2.21
C GLY A 81 -3.79 -4.82 -2.46
N LYS A 82 -3.19 -6.00 -2.61
CA LYS A 82 -1.75 -6.18 -2.90
C LYS A 82 -1.33 -5.52 -4.21
N ASN A 83 0.00 -5.37 -4.39
CA ASN A 83 0.56 -4.97 -5.68
C ASN A 83 0.23 -6.03 -6.75
N GLY A 84 -0.42 -5.58 -7.85
CA GLY A 84 -0.92 -6.47 -8.89
C GLY A 84 -2.38 -6.91 -8.70
N ALA A 85 -3.07 -6.57 -7.60
CA ALA A 85 -4.48 -6.90 -7.38
C ALA A 85 -5.46 -6.23 -8.36
N GLY A 86 -4.98 -5.30 -9.20
CA GLY A 86 -5.82 -4.63 -10.21
C GLY A 86 -6.23 -3.20 -9.87
N LYS A 87 -5.85 -2.65 -8.71
CA LYS A 87 -6.22 -1.29 -8.25
C LYS A 87 -6.02 -0.20 -9.29
N SER A 88 -4.80 -0.03 -9.79
CA SER A 88 -4.48 1.01 -10.79
C SER A 88 -5.20 0.78 -12.12
N THR A 89 -5.49 -0.47 -12.48
CA THR A 89 -6.29 -0.78 -13.67
C THR A 89 -7.75 -0.36 -13.47
N LEU A 90 -8.32 -0.65 -12.30
CA LEU A 90 -9.67 -0.23 -11.96
C LEU A 90 -9.79 1.29 -11.95
N LEU A 91 -8.83 2.00 -11.33
CA LEU A 91 -8.81 3.46 -11.33
C LEU A 91 -8.75 4.05 -12.74
N LYS A 92 -7.92 3.51 -13.63
CA LYS A 92 -7.84 3.96 -15.03
C LYS A 92 -9.15 3.76 -15.79
N ILE A 93 -9.91 2.71 -15.46
CA ILE A 93 -11.23 2.49 -16.07
C ILE A 93 -12.26 3.46 -15.47
N LEU A 94 -12.27 3.66 -14.14
CA LEU A 94 -13.14 4.62 -13.46
C LEU A 94 -12.92 6.04 -13.96
N SER A 95 -11.66 6.43 -14.16
CA SER A 95 -11.25 7.74 -14.69
C SER A 95 -11.43 7.88 -16.21
N LYS A 96 -11.96 6.85 -16.88
CA LYS A 96 -12.16 6.81 -18.35
C LYS A 96 -10.87 6.93 -19.19
N VAL A 97 -9.70 6.71 -18.59
CA VAL A 97 -8.40 6.66 -19.27
C VAL A 97 -8.28 5.41 -20.14
N THR A 98 -8.89 4.29 -19.71
CA THR A 98 -8.96 3.07 -20.50
C THR A 98 -10.36 2.46 -20.45
N ALA A 99 -10.79 1.83 -21.53
CA ALA A 99 -12.07 1.12 -21.55
C ALA A 99 -11.94 -0.28 -20.91
N PRO A 100 -12.99 -0.80 -20.27
CA PRO A 100 -13.03 -2.20 -19.86
C PRO A 100 -13.06 -3.13 -21.09
N THR A 101 -12.66 -4.39 -20.91
CA THR A 101 -12.82 -5.42 -21.95
C THR A 101 -14.26 -5.89 -22.02
N THR A 102 -14.90 -6.11 -20.87
CA THR A 102 -16.34 -6.40 -20.73
C THR A 102 -16.92 -5.57 -19.61
N GLY A 103 -18.24 -5.46 -19.58
CA GLY A 103 -18.98 -4.70 -18.56
C GLY A 103 -19.13 -3.22 -18.89
N SER A 104 -19.70 -2.47 -17.95
CA SER A 104 -19.94 -1.03 -18.12
C SER A 104 -19.88 -0.28 -16.80
N ILE A 105 -19.47 1.01 -16.87
CA ILE A 105 -19.52 1.95 -15.75
C ILE A 105 -20.58 3.00 -16.08
N LYS A 106 -21.50 3.18 -15.14
CA LYS A 106 -22.51 4.22 -15.17
C LYS A 106 -22.21 5.23 -14.07
N SER A 107 -22.07 6.50 -14.40
CA SER A 107 -21.83 7.59 -13.46
C SER A 107 -22.76 8.76 -13.71
N ARG A 108 -23.16 9.43 -12.64
CA ARG A 108 -23.89 10.71 -12.69
C ARG A 108 -22.94 11.82 -12.25
N GLY A 109 -22.75 12.83 -13.11
CA GLY A 109 -21.85 13.95 -12.85
C GLY A 109 -20.44 13.74 -13.42
N ARG A 110 -19.57 14.70 -13.10
CA ARG A 110 -18.18 14.76 -13.55
C ARG A 110 -17.29 13.92 -12.68
N ILE A 111 -16.44 13.09 -13.29
CA ILE A 111 -15.40 12.36 -12.61
C ILE A 111 -14.09 13.10 -12.83
N ALA A 112 -13.37 13.45 -11.76
CA ALA A 112 -12.01 13.95 -11.83
C ALA A 112 -11.06 12.97 -11.13
N SER A 113 -9.85 12.84 -11.65
CA SER A 113 -8.86 11.89 -11.14
C SER A 113 -7.57 12.61 -10.81
N LEU A 114 -7.03 12.30 -9.63
CA LEU A 114 -5.70 12.74 -9.21
C LEU A 114 -4.60 11.74 -9.62
N LEU A 115 -4.89 10.77 -10.48
CA LEU A 115 -3.91 9.78 -10.98
C LEU A 115 -2.72 10.40 -11.70
N GLU A 116 -2.93 11.56 -12.30
CA GLU A 116 -1.97 12.21 -13.20
C GLU A 116 -1.64 13.63 -12.71
N VAL A 117 -1.45 13.80 -11.39
CA VAL A 117 -1.06 15.10 -10.84
C VAL A 117 0.21 15.60 -11.49
N GLY A 118 0.14 16.77 -12.13
CA GLY A 118 1.26 17.39 -12.84
C GLY A 118 1.44 16.98 -14.30
N THR A 119 0.66 16.03 -14.82
CA THR A 119 0.61 15.81 -16.26
C THR A 119 0.02 17.04 -16.96
N GLY A 120 0.63 17.44 -18.08
CA GLY A 120 0.21 18.62 -18.84
C GLY A 120 0.82 19.94 -18.37
N PHE A 121 1.69 19.96 -17.37
CA PHE A 121 2.48 21.14 -17.05
C PHE A 121 3.47 21.44 -18.18
N ASN A 122 3.51 22.71 -18.60
CA ASN A 122 4.47 23.19 -19.56
C ASN A 122 5.59 23.97 -18.84
N GLY A 123 6.82 23.46 -18.94
CA GLY A 123 7.98 24.05 -18.27
C GLY A 123 8.28 25.50 -18.68
N GLU A 124 7.92 25.92 -19.90
CA GLU A 124 8.16 27.27 -20.40
C GLU A 124 7.12 28.30 -19.88
N MET A 125 5.98 27.82 -19.40
CA MET A 125 4.91 28.64 -18.83
C MET A 125 5.17 28.90 -17.35
N THR A 126 4.67 30.04 -16.86
CA THR A 126 4.70 30.39 -15.43
C THR A 126 3.81 29.45 -14.60
N GLY A 127 4.00 29.46 -13.27
CA GLY A 127 3.11 28.71 -12.37
C GLY A 127 1.64 29.12 -12.54
N ARG A 128 1.37 30.41 -12.67
CA ARG A 128 0.02 30.96 -12.91
C ARG A 128 -0.60 30.43 -14.19
N GLU A 129 0.13 30.46 -15.29
CA GLU A 129 -0.34 29.94 -16.57
C GLU A 129 -0.56 28.41 -16.53
N ASN A 130 0.31 27.67 -15.81
CA ASN A 130 0.13 26.24 -15.60
C ASN A 130 -1.10 25.92 -14.73
N ILE A 131 -1.49 26.77 -13.76
CA ILE A 131 -2.77 26.61 -13.04
C ILE A 131 -3.94 26.63 -14.03
N PHE A 132 -3.98 27.58 -14.94
CA PHE A 132 -5.04 27.64 -15.95
C PHE A 132 -5.00 26.47 -16.92
N LEU A 133 -3.81 26.09 -17.38
CA LEU A 133 -3.63 24.97 -18.30
C LEU A 133 -4.07 23.66 -17.65
N ASN A 134 -3.56 23.35 -16.46
CA ASN A 134 -3.86 22.10 -15.76
C ASN A 134 -5.31 22.06 -15.28
N GLY A 135 -5.85 23.17 -14.75
CA GLY A 135 -7.26 23.27 -14.38
C GLY A 135 -8.19 22.98 -15.57
N ALA A 136 -7.86 23.51 -16.76
CA ALA A 136 -8.63 23.25 -17.98
C ALA A 136 -8.55 21.76 -18.42
N ILE A 137 -7.36 21.13 -18.33
CA ILE A 137 -7.17 19.70 -18.61
C ILE A 137 -8.01 18.86 -17.65
N LEU A 138 -8.07 19.25 -16.38
CA LEU A 138 -8.86 18.58 -15.34
C LEU A 138 -10.36 18.90 -15.41
N GLY A 139 -10.77 19.71 -16.40
CA GLY A 139 -12.17 19.99 -16.71
C GLY A 139 -12.79 21.20 -15.99
N MET A 140 -11.97 22.11 -15.41
CA MET A 140 -12.44 23.39 -14.89
C MET A 140 -12.67 24.40 -16.03
N THR A 141 -13.68 25.22 -15.87
CA THR A 141 -13.84 26.39 -16.74
C THR A 141 -12.87 27.49 -16.32
N LYS A 142 -12.53 28.41 -17.25
CA LYS A 142 -11.66 29.55 -16.98
C LYS A 142 -12.20 30.41 -15.80
N LYS A 143 -13.51 30.50 -15.65
CA LYS A 143 -14.16 31.26 -14.58
C LYS A 143 -13.99 30.57 -13.22
N GLU A 144 -14.15 29.26 -13.16
CA GLU A 144 -13.89 28.45 -11.95
C GLU A 144 -12.44 28.57 -11.51
N ILE A 145 -11.48 28.47 -12.44
CA ILE A 145 -10.05 28.60 -12.12
C ILE A 145 -9.76 30.02 -11.59
N ALA A 146 -10.28 31.05 -12.25
CA ALA A 146 -10.05 32.44 -11.84
C ALA A 146 -10.61 32.74 -10.45
N SER A 147 -11.76 32.17 -10.09
CA SER A 147 -12.36 32.38 -8.76
C SER A 147 -11.60 31.71 -7.61
N LYS A 148 -10.78 30.71 -7.90
CA LYS A 148 -10.01 29.93 -6.92
C LYS A 148 -8.50 30.16 -7.00
N LEU A 149 -8.08 31.05 -7.88
CA LEU A 149 -6.66 31.23 -8.21
C LEU A 149 -5.80 31.54 -6.98
N ASP A 150 -6.24 32.48 -6.17
CA ASP A 150 -5.48 32.92 -4.99
C ASP A 150 -5.41 31.81 -3.93
N GLU A 151 -6.50 31.08 -3.71
CA GLU A 151 -6.54 29.92 -2.80
C GLU A 151 -5.62 28.78 -3.26
N ILE A 152 -5.59 28.51 -4.57
CA ILE A 152 -4.69 27.50 -5.16
C ILE A 152 -3.23 27.90 -4.94
N ILE A 153 -2.90 29.16 -5.17
CA ILE A 153 -1.54 29.69 -5.00
C ILE A 153 -1.10 29.57 -3.54
N GLU A 154 -1.92 30.06 -2.61
CA GLU A 154 -1.68 30.00 -1.17
C GLU A 154 -1.55 28.55 -0.67
N PHE A 155 -2.44 27.67 -1.12
CA PHE A 155 -2.36 26.26 -0.74
C PHE A 155 -1.06 25.59 -1.18
N SER A 156 -0.58 25.92 -2.40
CA SER A 156 0.65 25.36 -2.96
C SER A 156 1.93 25.81 -2.23
N GLY A 157 1.89 27.02 -1.59
CA GLY A 157 3.05 27.70 -1.02
C GLY A 157 4.07 28.15 -2.07
N CYS A 158 3.58 28.45 -3.28
CA CYS A 158 4.42 28.88 -4.42
C CYS A 158 4.28 30.37 -4.75
N GLU A 159 3.70 31.19 -3.85
CA GLU A 159 3.36 32.61 -4.09
C GLU A 159 4.53 33.40 -4.65
N ARG A 160 5.72 33.25 -4.02
CA ARG A 160 6.92 33.97 -4.41
C ARG A 160 7.38 33.69 -5.84
N TYR A 161 7.06 32.50 -6.36
CA TYR A 161 7.57 32.03 -7.65
C TYR A 161 6.46 31.89 -8.71
N ILE A 162 5.22 32.30 -8.41
CA ILE A 162 4.04 32.01 -9.23
C ILE A 162 4.16 32.53 -10.67
N ASP A 163 4.83 33.66 -10.86
CA ASP A 163 5.05 34.30 -12.16
C ASP A 163 6.42 33.93 -12.79
N THR A 164 7.07 32.89 -12.24
CA THR A 164 8.32 32.32 -12.78
C THR A 164 8.01 31.04 -13.61
N PRO A 165 8.71 30.80 -14.73
CA PRO A 165 8.54 29.55 -15.50
C PRO A 165 8.81 28.31 -14.67
N VAL A 166 7.93 27.30 -14.80
CA VAL A 166 7.95 26.06 -13.98
C VAL A 166 9.22 25.25 -14.17
N LYS A 167 9.93 25.37 -15.28
CA LYS A 167 11.25 24.73 -15.46
C LYS A 167 12.29 25.15 -14.41
N ARG A 168 12.06 26.26 -13.70
CA ARG A 168 12.91 26.74 -12.60
C ARG A 168 12.43 26.30 -11.22
N TYR A 169 11.30 25.59 -11.14
CA TYR A 169 10.79 25.05 -9.90
C TYR A 169 11.58 23.81 -9.48
N SER A 170 11.64 23.56 -8.19
CA SER A 170 12.03 22.22 -7.71
C SER A 170 10.93 21.21 -8.06
N SER A 171 11.30 19.92 -8.12
CA SER A 171 10.30 18.85 -8.33
C SER A 171 9.17 18.90 -7.29
N GLY A 172 9.51 19.17 -6.03
CA GLY A 172 8.53 19.35 -4.96
C GLY A 172 7.57 20.51 -5.20
N MET A 173 8.07 21.68 -5.64
CA MET A 173 7.21 22.84 -5.96
C MET A 173 6.24 22.51 -7.11
N THR A 174 6.72 21.86 -8.17
CA THR A 174 5.89 21.49 -9.32
C THR A 174 4.76 20.58 -8.88
N VAL A 175 5.07 19.57 -8.08
CA VAL A 175 4.07 18.61 -7.60
C VAL A 175 3.09 19.25 -6.60
N ARG A 176 3.55 20.12 -5.70
CA ARG A 176 2.69 20.88 -4.78
C ARG A 176 1.72 21.78 -5.52
N LEU A 177 2.18 22.50 -6.57
CA LEU A 177 1.33 23.35 -7.38
C LEU A 177 0.28 22.52 -8.15
N ALA A 178 0.68 21.41 -8.74
CA ALA A 178 -0.22 20.52 -9.47
C ALA A 178 -1.28 19.88 -8.55
N PHE A 179 -0.87 19.45 -7.36
CA PHE A 179 -1.79 18.97 -6.35
C PHE A 179 -2.76 20.05 -5.87
N ALA A 180 -2.28 21.30 -5.69
CA ALA A 180 -3.13 22.41 -5.30
C ALA A 180 -4.25 22.63 -6.32
N VAL A 181 -3.95 22.65 -7.63
CA VAL A 181 -4.99 22.76 -8.67
C VAL A 181 -6.02 21.64 -8.52
N ALA A 182 -5.55 20.41 -8.35
CA ALA A 182 -6.40 19.23 -8.25
C ALA A 182 -7.26 19.21 -6.96
N ALA A 183 -6.74 19.73 -5.85
CA ALA A 183 -7.46 19.81 -4.56
C ALA A 183 -8.61 20.83 -4.57
N PHE A 184 -8.58 21.78 -5.49
CA PHE A 184 -9.64 22.78 -5.67
C PHE A 184 -10.60 22.46 -6.82
N LEU A 185 -10.49 21.25 -7.40
CA LEU A 185 -11.53 20.73 -8.29
C LEU A 185 -12.83 20.48 -7.51
N GLU A 186 -13.95 20.71 -8.17
CA GLU A 186 -15.28 20.43 -7.62
C GLU A 186 -16.05 19.43 -8.50
N PRO A 187 -15.54 18.19 -8.65
CA PRO A 187 -16.29 17.15 -9.34
C PRO A 187 -17.31 16.52 -8.40
N GLU A 188 -18.33 15.90 -8.93
CA GLU A 188 -19.27 15.09 -8.17
C GLU A 188 -18.62 13.78 -7.67
N ILE A 189 -17.62 13.26 -8.41
CA ILE A 189 -16.85 12.06 -8.07
C ILE A 189 -15.37 12.38 -8.20
N LEU A 190 -14.63 12.25 -7.10
CA LEU A 190 -13.19 12.45 -7.06
C LEU A 190 -12.47 11.10 -6.91
N VAL A 191 -11.53 10.81 -7.79
CA VAL A 191 -10.70 9.61 -7.74
C VAL A 191 -9.31 9.98 -7.27
N ILE A 192 -8.88 9.40 -6.15
CA ILE A 192 -7.60 9.68 -5.50
C ILE A 192 -6.78 8.40 -5.46
N ASP A 193 -5.56 8.44 -6.00
CA ASP A 193 -4.57 7.36 -5.87
C ASP A 193 -3.53 7.73 -4.80
N GLU A 194 -2.63 6.84 -4.49
CA GLU A 194 -1.51 6.93 -3.53
C GLU A 194 -0.71 8.26 -3.51
N VAL A 195 -1.00 9.17 -4.43
CA VAL A 195 -0.32 10.47 -4.63
C VAL A 195 -0.38 11.42 -3.41
N LEU A 196 -1.11 11.06 -2.32
CA LEU A 196 -1.06 11.83 -1.07
C LEU A 196 0.31 11.78 -0.37
N ALA A 197 1.25 10.93 -0.82
CA ALA A 197 2.63 10.87 -0.32
C ALA A 197 3.55 11.95 -0.95
N VAL A 198 2.97 12.96 -1.62
CA VAL A 198 3.70 13.98 -2.36
C VAL A 198 4.04 15.19 -1.50
N GLY A 199 5.28 15.70 -1.64
CA GLY A 199 5.77 16.85 -0.90
C GLY A 199 6.41 16.48 0.43
N ASP A 200 6.65 17.49 1.27
CA ASP A 200 7.15 17.30 2.63
C ASP A 200 6.02 16.92 3.60
N ALA A 201 6.38 16.51 4.82
CA ALA A 201 5.42 16.05 5.84
C ALA A 201 4.36 17.12 6.19
N GLU A 202 4.72 18.40 6.11
CA GLU A 202 3.80 19.50 6.38
C GLU A 202 2.76 19.62 5.28
N PHE A 203 3.19 19.56 4.01
CA PHE A 203 2.27 19.61 2.87
C PHE A 203 1.37 18.37 2.82
N GLN A 204 1.90 17.18 3.12
CA GLN A 204 1.10 15.97 3.22
C GLN A 204 -0.02 16.10 4.25
N LYS A 205 0.28 16.66 5.43
CA LYS A 205 -0.73 16.90 6.47
C LYS A 205 -1.80 17.89 5.99
N LYS A 206 -1.39 18.97 5.30
CA LYS A 206 -2.29 19.97 4.70
C LYS A 206 -3.16 19.34 3.61
N ALA A 207 -2.58 18.48 2.77
CA ALA A 207 -3.29 17.77 1.72
C ALA A 207 -4.36 16.81 2.28
N ILE A 208 -4.00 16.00 3.29
CA ILE A 208 -4.95 15.10 3.97
C ILE A 208 -6.07 15.88 4.63
N GLY A 209 -5.77 16.99 5.31
CA GLY A 209 -6.78 17.88 5.90
C GLY A 209 -7.76 18.40 4.86
N LYS A 210 -7.26 18.89 3.72
CA LYS A 210 -8.13 19.36 2.62
C LYS A 210 -9.02 18.24 2.06
N MET A 211 -8.49 17.01 1.95
CA MET A 211 -9.28 15.86 1.51
C MET A 211 -10.36 15.47 2.53
N GLN A 212 -10.08 15.61 3.83
CA GLN A 212 -11.08 15.41 4.88
C GLN A 212 -12.21 16.44 4.80
N ASP A 213 -11.88 17.70 4.56
CA ASP A 213 -12.86 18.77 4.39
C ASP A 213 -13.76 18.51 3.17
N ILE A 214 -13.16 18.10 2.06
CA ILE A 214 -13.88 17.74 0.83
C ILE A 214 -14.84 16.55 1.08
N SER A 215 -14.39 15.54 1.80
CA SER A 215 -15.19 14.32 2.04
C SER A 215 -16.32 14.53 3.05
N LYS A 216 -16.06 15.31 4.12
CA LYS A 216 -17.01 15.50 5.24
C LYS A 216 -17.89 16.74 5.10
N GLY A 217 -17.34 17.83 4.52
CA GLY A 217 -18.00 19.13 4.50
C GLY A 217 -18.93 19.37 3.31
N GLU A 218 -18.63 18.80 2.15
CA GLU A 218 -19.32 19.14 0.90
C GLU A 218 -20.14 17.97 0.30
N GLY A 219 -20.18 16.82 1.02
CA GLY A 219 -20.98 15.65 0.60
C GLY A 219 -20.54 15.08 -0.76
N ARG A 220 -19.26 15.25 -1.14
CA ARG A 220 -18.71 14.75 -2.40
C ARG A 220 -18.38 13.27 -2.29
N THR A 221 -18.57 12.56 -3.38
CA THR A 221 -18.21 11.16 -3.49
C THR A 221 -16.73 11.02 -3.81
N VAL A 222 -16.01 10.22 -3.02
CA VAL A 222 -14.58 10.01 -3.19
C VAL A 222 -14.27 8.53 -3.37
N LEU A 223 -13.46 8.20 -4.36
CA LEU A 223 -12.85 6.87 -4.54
C LEU A 223 -11.38 6.97 -4.13
N PHE A 224 -11.03 6.36 -3.03
CA PHE A 224 -9.71 6.49 -2.41
C PHE A 224 -8.93 5.18 -2.48
N VAL A 225 -7.79 5.19 -3.16
CA VAL A 225 -6.86 4.04 -3.22
C VAL A 225 -5.61 4.37 -2.42
N SER A 226 -5.29 3.53 -1.46
CA SER A 226 -4.11 3.74 -0.63
C SER A 226 -3.60 2.42 -0.05
N HIS A 227 -2.30 2.38 0.23
CA HIS A 227 -1.67 1.35 1.06
C HIS A 227 -1.56 1.79 2.53
N ASN A 228 -1.87 3.04 2.84
CA ASN A 228 -1.86 3.55 4.21
C ASN A 228 -3.20 3.26 4.89
N MET A 229 -3.25 2.20 5.69
CA MET A 229 -4.48 1.76 6.38
C MET A 229 -4.98 2.82 7.38
N ALA A 230 -4.09 3.62 7.98
CA ALA A 230 -4.51 4.70 8.88
C ALA A 230 -5.26 5.80 8.11
N ALA A 231 -4.82 6.16 6.91
CA ALA A 231 -5.53 7.09 6.03
C ALA A 231 -6.88 6.50 5.56
N VAL A 232 -6.90 5.23 5.16
CA VAL A 232 -8.13 4.51 4.78
C VAL A 232 -9.13 4.54 5.92
N LYS A 233 -8.71 4.19 7.15
CA LYS A 233 -9.57 4.19 8.34
C LYS A 233 -10.11 5.58 8.70
N SER A 234 -9.32 6.64 8.50
CA SER A 234 -9.71 8.02 8.86
C SER A 234 -10.62 8.69 7.83
N LEU A 235 -10.55 8.27 6.56
CA LEU A 235 -11.21 8.94 5.44
C LEU A 235 -12.41 8.15 4.91
N CYS A 236 -12.33 6.82 4.84
CA CYS A 236 -13.32 6.01 4.14
C CYS A 236 -14.53 5.68 5.00
N THR A 237 -15.69 5.57 4.36
CA THR A 237 -16.96 5.12 4.96
C THR A 237 -17.30 3.69 4.59
N LYS A 238 -16.72 3.20 3.48
CA LYS A 238 -16.89 1.84 2.95
C LYS A 238 -15.58 1.37 2.33
N LEU A 239 -15.35 0.07 2.31
CA LEU A 239 -14.12 -0.52 1.78
C LEU A 239 -14.39 -1.64 0.78
N ILE A 240 -13.58 -1.66 -0.28
CA ILE A 240 -13.45 -2.80 -1.19
C ILE A 240 -12.03 -3.34 -1.07
N VAL A 241 -11.90 -4.64 -0.86
CA VAL A 241 -10.63 -5.36 -0.92
C VAL A 241 -10.54 -6.10 -2.24
N LEU A 242 -9.52 -5.79 -3.04
CA LEU A 242 -9.23 -6.50 -4.29
C LEU A 242 -8.18 -7.58 -4.05
N LYS A 243 -8.45 -8.79 -4.53
CA LYS A 243 -7.50 -9.91 -4.55
C LYS A 243 -7.53 -10.56 -5.93
N ASN A 244 -6.37 -10.67 -6.58
CA ASN A 244 -6.22 -11.33 -7.88
C ASN A 244 -7.18 -10.83 -8.98
N GLY A 245 -7.46 -9.52 -8.99
CA GLY A 245 -8.32 -8.90 -9.99
C GLY A 245 -9.83 -9.02 -9.73
N ALA A 246 -10.26 -9.59 -8.61
CA ALA A 246 -11.65 -9.71 -8.20
C ALA A 246 -11.93 -8.97 -6.89
N VAL A 247 -13.21 -8.66 -6.63
CA VAL A 247 -13.65 -8.15 -5.31
C VAL A 247 -13.66 -9.32 -4.33
N PHE A 248 -12.80 -9.25 -3.32
CA PHE A 248 -12.70 -10.24 -2.26
C PHE A 248 -13.59 -9.91 -1.07
N PHE A 249 -13.75 -8.63 -0.78
CA PHE A 249 -14.61 -8.11 0.28
C PHE A 249 -15.18 -6.74 -0.12
N GLU A 250 -16.41 -6.46 0.29
CA GLU A 250 -17.07 -5.15 0.19
C GLU A 250 -17.91 -4.93 1.44
N GLY A 251 -17.65 -3.86 2.21
CA GLY A 251 -18.37 -3.60 3.44
C GLY A 251 -17.76 -2.51 4.31
N ASP A 252 -17.88 -2.68 5.63
CA ASP A 252 -17.33 -1.79 6.65
C ASP A 252 -15.80 -1.66 6.57
N VAL A 253 -15.27 -0.50 6.94
CA VAL A 253 -13.83 -0.20 6.81
C VAL A 253 -12.99 -1.04 7.77
N ASP A 254 -13.39 -1.15 9.04
CA ASP A 254 -12.61 -1.90 10.04
C ASP A 254 -12.64 -3.40 9.74
N GLU A 255 -13.80 -3.93 9.33
CA GLU A 255 -13.95 -5.32 8.90
C GLU A 255 -13.12 -5.61 7.65
N GLY A 256 -13.17 -4.74 6.64
CA GLY A 256 -12.40 -4.90 5.40
C GLY A 256 -10.89 -4.82 5.60
N ILE A 257 -10.41 -3.94 6.50
CA ILE A 257 -8.99 -3.90 6.89
C ILE A 257 -8.60 -5.21 7.57
N ALA A 258 -9.44 -5.72 8.49
CA ALA A 258 -9.17 -7.01 9.15
C ALA A 258 -9.14 -8.16 8.14
N VAL A 259 -10.08 -8.21 7.19
CA VAL A 259 -10.08 -9.20 6.09
C VAL A 259 -8.84 -9.09 5.23
N TYR A 260 -8.41 -7.87 4.88
CA TYR A 260 -7.19 -7.64 4.09
C TYR A 260 -5.94 -8.15 4.82
N LEU A 261 -5.79 -7.79 6.10
CA LEU A 261 -4.66 -8.22 6.93
C LEU A 261 -4.67 -9.75 7.15
N ASN A 262 -5.85 -10.35 7.38
CA ASN A 262 -5.98 -11.80 7.52
C ASN A 262 -5.70 -12.52 6.19
N ALA A 263 -6.17 -12.00 5.06
CA ALA A 263 -5.84 -12.57 3.74
C ALA A 263 -4.35 -12.43 3.36
N GLU A 264 -3.64 -11.50 4.00
CA GLU A 264 -2.17 -11.46 3.96
C GLU A 264 -1.55 -12.53 4.87
N ASN A 265 -2.21 -12.84 5.98
CA ASN A 265 -1.77 -13.83 6.95
C ASN A 265 -1.99 -15.29 6.49
N ASP A 266 -3.00 -15.56 5.63
CA ASP A 266 -3.20 -16.89 5.01
C ASP A 266 -2.04 -17.33 4.08
N ASN A 267 -1.15 -16.40 3.73
CA ASN A 267 0.15 -16.69 3.16
C ASN A 267 1.25 -16.50 4.23
N PHE A 268 1.11 -17.08 5.42
CA PHE A 268 2.27 -17.43 6.22
C PHE A 268 3.03 -18.46 5.40
N ASP A 269 3.92 -17.95 4.58
CA ASP A 269 4.76 -18.79 3.75
C ASP A 269 5.92 -19.26 4.64
N ASP A 270 5.60 -20.17 5.57
CA ASP A 270 6.62 -21.00 6.21
C ASP A 270 7.46 -21.71 5.13
N ASN A 271 6.90 -21.88 3.93
CA ASN A 271 7.60 -22.34 2.74
C ASN A 271 8.70 -21.36 2.29
N ALA A 272 8.53 -20.03 2.35
CA ALA A 272 9.58 -19.12 1.90
C ALA A 272 10.83 -19.24 2.74
N ILE A 273 10.69 -19.33 4.06
CA ILE A 273 11.81 -19.57 4.97
C ILE A 273 12.38 -20.98 4.78
N TYR A 274 11.53 -21.99 4.65
CA TYR A 274 11.96 -23.35 4.38
C TYR A 274 12.71 -23.48 3.04
N GLU A 275 12.17 -22.88 1.96
CA GLU A 275 12.84 -22.85 0.66
C GLU A 275 14.15 -22.06 0.70
N PHE A 276 14.20 -20.95 1.45
CA PHE A 276 15.44 -20.22 1.67
C PHE A 276 16.46 -21.10 2.39
N ILE A 277 16.09 -21.73 3.49
CA ILE A 277 16.97 -22.63 4.27
C ILE A 277 17.52 -23.77 3.39
N LYS A 278 16.70 -24.33 2.52
CA LYS A 278 17.07 -25.44 1.62
C LYS A 278 18.03 -24.97 0.51
N ASN A 279 17.88 -23.75 0.00
CA ASN A 279 18.58 -23.26 -1.18
C ASN A 279 19.75 -22.33 -0.87
N GLN A 280 20.18 -22.20 0.39
CA GLN A 280 21.30 -21.36 0.79
C GLN A 280 22.59 -21.76 0.08
N LYS A 281 23.39 -20.75 -0.30
CA LYS A 281 24.66 -20.91 -1.01
C LYS A 281 25.85 -20.26 -0.30
N ASP A 282 25.71 -19.85 0.97
CA ASP A 282 26.80 -19.23 1.71
C ASP A 282 27.84 -20.27 2.15
N ASP A 283 29.10 -19.99 1.89
CA ASP A 283 30.22 -20.89 2.19
C ASP A 283 30.64 -20.90 3.66
N SER A 284 30.19 -19.94 4.43
CA SER A 284 30.64 -19.70 5.80
C SER A 284 29.55 -19.89 6.85
N PHE A 285 28.27 -19.71 6.46
CA PHE A 285 27.13 -19.72 7.38
C PHE A 285 25.92 -20.41 6.76
N ILE A 286 25.21 -21.21 7.56
CA ILE A 286 23.94 -21.84 7.18
C ILE A 286 22.91 -21.58 8.26
N LEU A 287 21.80 -20.93 7.93
CA LEU A 287 20.61 -20.88 8.77
C LEU A 287 19.94 -22.24 8.76
N LYS A 288 19.73 -22.86 9.93
CA LYS A 288 19.10 -24.20 10.04
C LYS A 288 17.63 -24.10 10.33
N ASN A 289 17.26 -23.20 11.24
CA ASN A 289 15.88 -23.03 11.66
C ASN A 289 15.68 -21.65 12.28
N VAL A 290 14.47 -21.15 12.18
CA VAL A 290 14.02 -19.95 12.91
C VAL A 290 12.53 -20.07 13.20
N PHE A 291 12.16 -19.81 14.44
CA PHE A 291 10.75 -19.84 14.83
C PHE A 291 10.46 -18.93 15.99
N LEU A 292 9.20 -18.53 16.07
CA LEU A 292 8.64 -17.76 17.18
C LEU A 292 7.79 -18.69 18.05
N CYS A 293 7.81 -18.49 19.34
CA CYS A 293 6.93 -19.21 20.24
C CYS A 293 6.54 -18.38 21.45
N GLN A 294 5.39 -18.73 22.03
CA GLN A 294 4.89 -18.23 23.30
C GLN A 294 4.37 -19.44 24.11
N ASP A 295 4.77 -19.58 25.38
CA ASP A 295 4.38 -20.74 26.22
C ASP A 295 4.61 -22.10 25.54
N PHE A 296 5.70 -22.26 24.77
CA PHE A 296 6.02 -23.48 24.01
C PHE A 296 5.01 -23.85 22.89
N SER A 297 4.03 -23.00 22.58
CA SER A 297 3.16 -23.13 21.40
C SER A 297 3.75 -22.37 20.22
N SER A 298 3.71 -22.95 19.03
CA SER A 298 4.22 -22.34 17.78
C SER A 298 3.10 -21.75 16.93
N GLU A 299 2.00 -21.34 17.54
CA GLU A 299 0.93 -20.65 16.83
C GLU A 299 1.36 -19.20 16.50
N ASN A 300 0.89 -18.70 15.36
CA ASN A 300 1.24 -17.33 14.91
C ASN A 300 0.36 -16.25 15.55
N ASN A 301 -0.51 -16.60 16.49
CA ASN A 301 -1.35 -15.70 17.26
C ASN A 301 -0.84 -15.66 18.70
N PHE A 302 -0.25 -14.55 19.08
CA PHE A 302 0.33 -14.33 20.40
C PHE A 302 -0.51 -13.36 21.23
N TYR A 303 -0.29 -13.40 22.54
CA TYR A 303 -0.98 -12.58 23.53
C TYR A 303 -0.06 -11.51 24.10
N THR A 304 -0.58 -10.29 24.27
CA THR A 304 0.23 -9.15 24.75
C THR A 304 0.78 -9.33 26.16
N ASN A 305 0.13 -10.11 27.00
CA ASN A 305 0.50 -10.35 28.41
C ASN A 305 1.54 -11.46 28.61
N LYS A 306 2.19 -11.91 27.54
CA LYS A 306 3.22 -12.94 27.57
C LYS A 306 4.41 -12.53 26.68
N GLU A 307 5.60 -13.00 27.02
CA GLU A 307 6.78 -12.78 26.18
C GLU A 307 6.73 -13.59 24.89
N ILE A 308 7.29 -13.03 23.83
CA ILE A 308 7.49 -13.72 22.55
C ILE A 308 8.95 -14.13 22.47
N ILE A 309 9.18 -15.42 22.34
CA ILE A 309 10.52 -16.00 22.24
C ILE A 309 10.88 -16.17 20.76
N ILE A 310 12.05 -15.67 20.37
CA ILE A 310 12.64 -15.81 19.03
C ILE A 310 13.81 -16.77 19.14
N ASN A 311 13.76 -17.89 18.43
CA ASN A 311 14.84 -18.88 18.38
C ASN A 311 15.44 -18.90 16.98
N ILE A 312 16.77 -18.89 16.89
CA ILE A 312 17.53 -18.96 15.64
C ILE A 312 18.58 -20.04 15.76
N GLU A 313 18.52 -21.08 14.93
CA GLU A 313 19.47 -22.18 14.87
C GLU A 313 20.31 -22.06 13.61
N TYR A 314 21.60 -22.15 13.74
CA TYR A 314 22.52 -21.96 12.60
C TYR A 314 23.78 -22.81 12.75
N GLU A 315 24.52 -22.95 11.65
CA GLU A 315 25.81 -23.61 11.58
C GLU A 315 26.84 -22.69 10.93
N ILE A 316 27.97 -22.53 11.58
CA ILE A 316 29.14 -21.83 11.07
C ILE A 316 30.06 -22.85 10.46
N LEU A 317 30.35 -22.72 9.16
CA LEU A 317 31.19 -23.66 8.41
C LEU A 317 32.68 -23.29 8.47
N LYS A 318 32.99 -22.01 8.64
CA LYS A 318 34.35 -21.43 8.75
C LYS A 318 34.31 -20.32 9.79
N ASP A 319 35.37 -20.13 10.55
CA ASP A 319 35.46 -19.06 11.53
C ASP A 319 35.19 -17.69 10.89
N ILE A 320 34.29 -16.91 11.47
CA ILE A 320 33.85 -15.60 10.94
C ILE A 320 34.20 -14.53 11.96
N LEU A 321 34.97 -13.53 11.55
CA LEU A 321 35.20 -12.34 12.35
C LEU A 321 34.04 -11.37 12.17
N GLY A 322 33.40 -10.95 13.26
CA GLY A 322 32.34 -9.96 13.25
C GLY A 322 31.00 -10.45 12.71
N LEU A 323 30.66 -11.74 12.95
CA LEU A 323 29.32 -12.25 12.66
C LEU A 323 28.30 -11.55 13.56
N ARG A 324 27.30 -10.94 12.98
CA ARG A 324 26.17 -10.30 13.65
C ARG A 324 24.88 -11.05 13.33
N ILE A 325 24.13 -11.43 14.35
CA ILE A 325 22.84 -12.10 14.23
C ILE A 325 21.80 -11.22 14.91
N GLY A 326 20.79 -10.83 14.19
CA GLY A 326 19.75 -9.96 14.69
C GLY A 326 18.49 -10.00 13.84
N PHE A 327 17.60 -9.09 14.12
CA PHE A 327 16.33 -8.95 13.41
C PHE A 327 15.83 -7.51 13.44
N ASP A 328 14.96 -7.20 12.48
CA ASP A 328 14.09 -6.04 12.47
C ASP A 328 12.71 -6.45 12.95
N LEU A 329 12.15 -5.74 13.93
CA LEU A 329 10.73 -5.82 14.24
C LEU A 329 9.99 -4.80 13.38
N ILE A 330 9.01 -5.28 12.63
CA ILE A 330 8.25 -4.49 11.65
C ILE A 330 6.77 -4.47 12.04
N ASP A 331 6.15 -3.30 12.00
CA ASP A 331 4.68 -3.21 11.97
C ASP A 331 4.19 -3.49 10.55
N LEU A 332 3.47 -4.60 10.37
CA LEU A 332 3.01 -5.03 9.04
C LEU A 332 1.91 -4.14 8.46
N THR A 333 1.22 -3.38 9.32
CA THR A 333 0.16 -2.47 8.88
C THR A 333 0.73 -1.23 8.17
N SER A 334 1.82 -0.68 8.70
CA SER A 334 2.46 0.52 8.13
C SER A 334 3.73 0.21 7.33
N GLY A 335 4.30 -1.01 7.46
CA GLY A 335 5.59 -1.38 6.89
C GLY A 335 6.79 -0.72 7.60
N VAL A 336 6.58 -0.09 8.75
CA VAL A 336 7.63 0.63 9.48
C VAL A 336 8.44 -0.33 10.32
N VAL A 337 9.77 -0.24 10.24
CA VAL A 337 10.69 -0.92 11.18
C VAL A 337 10.59 -0.19 12.51
N ILE A 338 10.13 -0.90 13.55
CA ILE A 338 9.98 -0.37 14.91
C ILE A 338 11.34 -0.24 15.56
N PHE A 339 12.13 -1.31 15.52
CA PHE A 339 13.53 -1.32 15.93
C PHE A 339 14.29 -2.47 15.28
N ARG A 340 15.64 -2.36 15.32
CA ARG A 340 16.59 -3.43 15.00
C ARG A 340 17.35 -3.79 16.25
N SER A 341 17.62 -5.08 16.47
CA SER A 341 18.46 -5.57 17.55
C SER A 341 19.40 -6.65 17.06
N PHE A 342 20.63 -6.63 17.57
CA PHE A 342 21.64 -7.64 17.33
C PHE A 342 22.10 -8.28 18.63
N HIS A 343 22.55 -9.52 18.55
CA HIS A 343 23.03 -10.28 19.71
C HIS A 343 24.27 -9.67 20.39
N ASP A 344 25.01 -8.84 19.66
CA ASP A 344 26.25 -8.20 20.06
C ASP A 344 26.10 -6.69 20.36
N ASP A 345 24.88 -6.16 20.49
CA ASP A 345 24.65 -4.72 20.73
C ASP A 345 25.25 -4.20 22.04
N LEU A 346 25.51 -5.07 23.03
CA LEU A 346 26.15 -4.73 24.31
C LEU A 346 27.66 -5.05 24.35
N GLU A 347 28.22 -5.57 23.26
CA GLU A 347 29.65 -5.89 23.20
C GLU A 347 30.46 -4.71 22.68
N SER A 348 31.68 -4.53 23.26
CA SER A 348 32.60 -3.47 22.87
C SER A 348 33.56 -3.87 21.75
N ASP A 349 33.77 -5.19 21.56
CA ASP A 349 34.79 -5.72 20.65
C ASP A 349 34.21 -6.64 19.60
N ILE A 350 34.83 -6.61 18.41
CA ILE A 350 34.48 -7.52 17.30
C ILE A 350 35.12 -8.88 17.58
N LYS A 351 34.29 -9.92 17.74
CA LYS A 351 34.73 -11.27 18.10
C LYS A 351 34.73 -12.22 16.91
N TYR A 352 35.53 -13.27 17.03
CA TYR A 352 35.45 -14.42 16.13
C TYR A 352 34.31 -15.35 16.56
N ALA A 353 33.46 -15.69 15.62
CA ALA A 353 32.49 -16.78 15.74
C ALA A 353 33.12 -18.04 15.16
N ASN A 354 33.41 -19.03 16.02
CA ASN A 354 34.09 -20.25 15.64
C ASN A 354 33.16 -21.20 14.87
N LYS A 355 33.74 -22.06 14.06
CA LYS A 355 33.04 -23.15 13.37
C LYS A 355 32.27 -24.03 14.35
N GLY A 356 31.00 -24.33 14.06
CA GLY A 356 30.14 -25.16 14.91
C GLY A 356 28.65 -24.97 14.64
N LYS A 357 27.85 -25.71 15.42
CA LYS A 357 26.38 -25.57 15.41
C LYS A 357 25.97 -24.78 16.66
N PHE A 358 25.10 -23.82 16.47
CA PHE A 358 24.68 -22.88 17.52
C PHE A 358 23.17 -22.68 17.48
N SER A 359 22.64 -22.36 18.65
CA SER A 359 21.29 -21.86 18.81
C SER A 359 21.34 -20.60 19.68
N ILE A 360 20.70 -19.54 19.22
CA ILE A 360 20.57 -18.29 19.96
C ILE A 360 19.10 -18.00 20.21
N ARG A 361 18.82 -17.44 21.38
CA ARG A 361 17.47 -17.10 21.82
C ARG A 361 17.43 -15.66 22.31
N THR A 362 16.36 -14.96 21.95
CA THR A 362 16.01 -13.65 22.54
C THR A 362 14.50 -13.58 22.74
N SER A 363 14.02 -12.59 23.49
CA SER A 363 12.60 -12.41 23.70
C SER A 363 12.17 -10.95 23.59
N ILE A 364 10.94 -10.75 23.15
CA ILE A 364 10.22 -9.48 23.26
C ILE A 364 9.35 -9.57 24.50
N SER A 365 9.55 -8.64 25.44
CA SER A 365 8.89 -8.66 26.73
C SER A 365 7.36 -8.60 26.62
N GLU A 366 6.69 -9.16 27.61
CA GLU A 366 5.24 -8.99 27.76
C GLU A 366 4.85 -7.52 27.82
N ASN A 367 3.68 -7.20 27.34
CA ASN A 367 3.11 -5.85 27.28
C ASN A 367 3.98 -4.80 26.56
N PHE A 368 4.95 -5.24 25.75
CA PHE A 368 5.78 -4.34 24.96
C PHE A 368 5.08 -3.93 23.65
N LEU A 369 4.46 -4.89 22.97
CA LEU A 369 3.69 -4.64 21.74
C LEU A 369 2.21 -4.46 22.03
N LYS A 370 1.57 -3.56 21.29
CA LYS A 370 0.11 -3.43 21.31
C LYS A 370 -0.58 -4.52 20.46
N ASN A 371 -1.90 -4.53 20.48
CA ASN A 371 -2.70 -5.31 19.53
C ASN A 371 -2.39 -4.90 18.08
N GLY A 372 -2.09 -5.86 17.21
CA GLY A 372 -1.74 -5.60 15.82
C GLY A 372 -0.99 -6.74 15.15
N SER A 373 -0.60 -6.53 13.89
CA SER A 373 0.15 -7.50 13.09
C SER A 373 1.61 -7.04 12.96
N PHE A 374 2.52 -7.93 13.29
CA PHE A 374 3.96 -7.66 13.34
C PHE A 374 4.75 -8.70 12.54
N GLY A 375 5.99 -8.36 12.23
CA GLY A 375 6.90 -9.27 11.54
C GLY A 375 8.31 -9.19 12.09
N ILE A 376 8.99 -10.34 12.15
CA ILE A 376 10.42 -10.46 12.42
C ILE A 376 11.14 -10.73 11.10
N LYS A 377 11.93 -9.77 10.63
CA LYS A 377 12.80 -9.91 9.48
C LYS A 377 14.21 -10.17 9.95
N LEU A 378 14.81 -11.29 9.56
CA LEU A 378 16.16 -11.62 9.96
C LEU A 378 17.18 -10.64 9.38
N ALA A 379 18.14 -10.26 10.20
CA ALA A 379 19.28 -9.42 9.85
C ALA A 379 20.56 -10.13 10.29
N ILE A 380 21.13 -10.97 9.41
CA ILE A 380 22.36 -11.73 9.70
C ILE A 380 23.43 -11.30 8.71
N GLY A 381 24.59 -10.91 9.18
CA GLY A 381 25.67 -10.43 8.33
C GLY A 381 27.04 -10.42 9.00
N ILE A 382 28.04 -9.99 8.27
CA ILE A 382 29.40 -9.77 8.76
C ILE A 382 29.59 -8.24 8.85
N HIS A 383 30.00 -7.77 10.01
CA HIS A 383 30.15 -6.34 10.30
C HIS A 383 30.94 -5.61 9.21
N ASN A 384 30.36 -4.53 8.68
CA ASN A 384 30.90 -3.69 7.62
C ASN A 384 31.35 -4.41 6.34
N THR A 385 30.93 -5.68 6.14
CA THR A 385 31.36 -6.48 4.98
C THR A 385 30.20 -6.85 4.09
N ARG A 386 29.24 -7.63 4.55
CA ARG A 386 28.09 -8.08 3.76
C ARG A 386 26.95 -8.62 4.60
N TRP A 387 25.75 -8.60 4.05
CA TRP A 387 24.63 -9.36 4.56
C TRP A 387 24.72 -10.82 4.09
N ILE A 388 24.38 -11.74 4.99
CA ILE A 388 24.22 -13.18 4.70
C ILE A 388 22.73 -13.49 4.52
N VAL A 389 21.91 -13.01 5.46
CA VAL A 389 20.44 -13.11 5.45
C VAL A 389 19.88 -11.73 5.70
N TYR A 390 19.33 -11.09 4.68
CA TYR A 390 18.61 -9.83 4.77
C TYR A 390 17.73 -9.69 3.53
N ASP A 391 16.53 -10.29 3.56
CA ASP A 391 15.59 -10.31 2.44
C ASP A 391 14.21 -9.87 2.93
N ASP A 392 13.58 -8.96 2.21
CA ASP A 392 12.26 -8.43 2.55
C ASP A 392 11.13 -9.46 2.44
N ASN A 393 11.38 -10.56 1.75
CA ASN A 393 10.44 -11.68 1.64
C ASN A 393 10.55 -12.68 2.79
N LEU A 394 11.65 -12.63 3.58
CA LEU A 394 11.90 -13.54 4.69
C LEU A 394 11.49 -12.90 6.02
N VAL A 395 10.19 -12.81 6.25
CA VAL A 395 9.58 -12.22 7.45
C VAL A 395 8.71 -13.24 8.15
N LEU A 396 9.06 -13.57 9.41
CA LEU A 396 8.16 -14.32 10.29
C LEU A 396 7.06 -13.39 10.79
N LYS A 397 5.85 -13.62 10.33
CA LYS A 397 4.69 -12.78 10.65
C LYS A 397 3.92 -13.35 11.83
N PHE A 398 3.40 -12.49 12.68
CA PHE A 398 2.58 -12.88 13.81
C PHE A 398 1.58 -11.79 14.18
N ASN A 399 0.51 -12.19 14.86
CA ASN A 399 -0.52 -11.29 15.37
C ASN A 399 -0.42 -11.22 16.89
N MET A 400 -0.55 -10.01 17.42
CA MET A 400 -0.69 -9.75 18.85
C MET A 400 -2.15 -9.48 19.19
N THR A 401 -2.68 -10.24 20.13
CA THR A 401 -4.04 -10.07 20.65
C THR A 401 -4.02 -9.66 22.12
N ASN A 402 -4.75 -8.61 22.46
CA ASN A 402 -4.89 -8.20 23.86
C ASN A 402 -5.94 -9.07 24.56
N VAL A 403 -5.54 -9.87 25.55
CA VAL A 403 -6.41 -10.79 26.31
C VAL A 403 -6.54 -10.38 27.79
N GLY A 404 -6.06 -9.23 28.12
CA GLY A 404 -5.98 -8.71 29.47
C GLY A 404 -4.55 -8.24 29.76
N GLY A 405 -4.38 -7.41 30.72
CA GLY A 405 -3.09 -6.81 31.08
C GLY A 405 -3.20 -5.29 31.21
N LEU A 406 -2.14 -4.58 30.92
CA LEU A 406 -2.14 -3.12 30.99
C LEU A 406 -3.26 -2.53 30.16
N ASN A 407 -4.13 -1.76 30.81
CA ASN A 407 -5.31 -1.08 30.21
C ASN A 407 -6.51 -1.96 29.84
N SER A 408 -6.63 -3.16 30.35
CA SER A 408 -7.86 -3.95 30.16
C SER A 408 -9.12 -3.23 30.67
N ALA A 409 -8.98 -2.29 31.60
CA ALA A 409 -10.07 -1.47 32.14
C ALA A 409 -10.33 -0.18 31.33
N PHE A 410 -9.47 0.18 30.38
CA PHE A 410 -9.58 1.39 29.60
C PHE A 410 -9.75 1.02 28.11
N THR A 411 -10.73 1.60 27.46
CA THR A 411 -11.05 1.38 26.05
C THR A 411 -10.23 2.28 25.10
N ASP A 412 -9.41 3.15 25.63
CA ASP A 412 -8.66 4.12 24.84
C ASP A 412 -7.57 3.47 23.99
N SER A 413 -7.60 3.73 22.68
CA SER A 413 -6.52 3.31 21.80
C SER A 413 -5.31 4.21 22.00
N ARG A 414 -4.21 3.66 22.49
CA ARG A 414 -2.94 4.40 22.58
C ARG A 414 -2.28 4.51 21.22
N PRO A 415 -1.80 5.72 20.83
CA PRO A 415 -1.01 5.88 19.61
C PRO A 415 0.35 5.17 19.74
N GLY A 416 1.01 4.89 18.60
CA GLY A 416 2.31 4.22 18.57
C GLY A 416 2.23 2.70 18.44
N PHE A 417 3.38 2.04 18.36
CA PHE A 417 3.52 0.59 18.12
C PHE A 417 3.86 -0.18 19.39
N ILE A 418 4.47 0.48 20.36
CA ILE A 418 4.94 -0.10 21.61
C ILE A 418 4.21 0.52 22.81
N MET A 419 4.13 -0.24 23.89
CA MET A 419 3.51 0.15 25.16
C MET A 419 4.51 0.05 26.31
N PRO A 420 5.53 0.92 26.39
CA PRO A 420 6.54 0.83 27.43
C PRO A 420 5.89 1.01 28.80
N GLN A 421 6.28 0.16 29.75
CA GLN A 421 5.90 0.31 31.15
C GLN A 421 6.84 1.33 31.79
N LEU A 422 6.32 2.48 32.16
CA LEU A 422 7.06 3.53 32.83
C LEU A 422 6.60 3.61 34.30
N ASN A 423 7.57 3.77 35.23
CA ASN A 423 7.27 3.99 36.63
C ASN A 423 6.93 5.47 36.85
N TRP A 424 5.65 5.77 37.06
CA TRP A 424 5.18 7.10 37.42
C TRP A 424 5.23 7.25 38.93
N GLN A 425 5.86 8.31 39.42
CA GLN A 425 5.93 8.64 40.83
C GLN A 425 5.26 10.00 41.06
N TYR A 426 4.43 10.06 42.08
CA TYR A 426 3.95 11.35 42.60
C TYR A 426 5.08 12.02 43.36
N VAL A 427 5.42 13.24 43.01
CA VAL A 427 6.36 14.08 43.75
C VAL A 427 5.53 15.11 44.47
N ASP A 428 5.54 15.01 45.82
CA ASP A 428 4.88 16.02 46.66
C ASP A 428 5.66 17.35 46.52
N ASN A 429 4.93 18.45 46.29
CA ASN A 429 5.48 19.80 46.13
C ASN A 429 5.73 20.44 47.49
#